data_0f4a43574b14ada1787d8b5188a17e81
#
_entry.id   0f4a43574b14ada1787d8b5188a17e81
#
_cell.length_a   1.000
_cell.length_b   1.000
_cell.length_c   1.000
_cell.angle_alpha   90.00
_cell.angle_beta   90.00
_cell.angle_gamma   90.00
#
_symmetry.space_group_name_H-M   'P 1'
#
loop_
_entity.id
_entity.type
_entity.pdbx_description
1 polymer ?
#
loop_
_entity_poly.entity_id
_entity_poly.type
_entity_poly.pdbx_seq_one_letter_code
_entity_poly.pdbx_strand_id
1 'polypeptide(L)'
;MLADYLRRHDGVVTLDQARRAGFDKHAVDRKVRSGEWRRCWRGVYFVDDRPFTDAARVRALVWSYGRDAVGSALTAAWWHGFSRFCPEIVDVTVPRNSNGRVHPGSRVRRRDLAGDDVAVSRGLRVTAAPLTAIEAAVRIRGGAKIVDRALQNDIELRELWRVHLRNKGRYGSPAARILLQAADTGSHSEAERLFVRLLEQAGITGWRTNHPVGGYVVDVAFLAAKVAVEIDGLAFHSDSEDFQKDRVRQNAITLLGWQVLRFTWLDLTEYPDRVIAVLRTAISA
;
A
#
# COMPACT_ATOMS: atom_id res chain seq x y z
N MET A 1 34.95 8.97 -5.90
CA MET A 1 34.34 7.72 -5.40
C MET A 1 33.65 7.85 -4.03
N LEU A 2 34.36 7.96 -2.86
CA LEU A 2 33.67 8.10 -1.56
C LEU A 2 32.91 9.42 -1.42
N ALA A 3 33.47 10.54 -1.87
CA ALA A 3 32.81 11.85 -1.82
C ALA A 3 31.48 11.89 -2.58
N ASP A 4 31.38 11.27 -3.75
CA ASP A 4 30.14 11.18 -4.53
C ASP A 4 29.11 10.27 -3.86
N TYR A 5 29.58 9.19 -3.22
CA TYR A 5 28.75 8.32 -2.42
C TYR A 5 28.14 9.07 -1.25
N LEU A 6 28.95 9.80 -0.50
CA LEU A 6 28.51 10.58 0.66
C LEU A 6 27.54 11.71 0.27
N ARG A 7 27.76 12.38 -0.86
CA ARG A 7 26.79 13.38 -1.37
C ARG A 7 25.42 12.77 -1.64
N ARG A 8 25.38 11.57 -2.23
CA ARG A 8 24.12 10.85 -2.54
C ARG A 8 23.46 10.20 -1.33
N HIS A 9 24.19 10.08 -0.22
CA HIS A 9 23.73 9.40 0.98
C HIS A 9 23.77 10.28 2.22
N ASP A 10 23.57 11.59 2.04
CA ASP A 10 23.42 12.58 3.11
C ASP A 10 24.60 12.58 4.11
N GLY A 11 25.79 12.23 3.66
CA GLY A 11 26.99 12.14 4.50
C GLY A 11 27.08 10.89 5.38
N VAL A 12 26.13 9.96 5.26
CA VAL A 12 26.08 8.74 6.06
C VAL A 12 26.75 7.58 5.32
N VAL A 13 27.52 6.77 6.06
CA VAL A 13 28.19 5.58 5.53
C VAL A 13 28.19 4.45 6.59
N THR A 14 27.97 3.23 6.14
CA THR A 14 28.16 2.04 6.99
C THR A 14 29.62 1.56 6.92
N LEU A 15 30.05 0.78 7.93
CA LEU A 15 31.38 0.19 7.93
C LEU A 15 31.64 -0.66 6.67
N ASP A 16 30.65 -1.42 6.21
CA ASP A 16 30.80 -2.25 5.01
C ASP A 16 30.93 -1.42 3.73
N GLN A 17 30.25 -0.27 3.67
CA GLN A 17 30.37 0.67 2.56
C GLN A 17 31.73 1.39 2.58
N ALA A 18 32.19 1.78 3.78
CA ALA A 18 33.52 2.35 3.95
C ALA A 18 34.62 1.34 3.54
N ARG A 19 34.48 0.08 3.92
CA ARG A 19 35.41 -0.99 3.49
C ARG A 19 35.45 -1.16 1.98
N ARG A 20 34.30 -1.15 1.32
CA ARG A 20 34.25 -1.20 -0.16
C ARG A 20 34.87 0.03 -0.82
N ALA A 21 34.95 1.15 -0.11
CA ALA A 21 35.64 2.36 -0.55
C ALA A 21 37.13 2.41 -0.17
N GLY A 22 37.69 1.30 0.38
CA GLY A 22 39.11 1.17 0.72
C GLY A 22 39.47 1.60 2.15
N PHE A 23 38.48 1.85 3.02
CA PHE A 23 38.73 2.21 4.43
C PHE A 23 38.57 0.94 5.30
N ASP A 24 39.66 0.44 5.83
CA ASP A 24 39.60 -0.60 6.82
C ASP A 24 39.06 -0.08 8.17
N LYS A 25 38.81 -0.97 9.13
CA LYS A 25 38.29 -0.58 10.44
C LYS A 25 39.21 0.43 11.17
N HIS A 26 40.51 0.26 11.06
CA HIS A 26 41.49 1.13 11.71
C HIS A 26 41.48 2.54 11.08
N ALA A 27 41.34 2.64 9.77
CA ALA A 27 41.17 3.91 9.08
C ALA A 27 39.90 4.62 9.53
N VAL A 28 38.77 3.90 9.63
CA VAL A 28 37.50 4.47 10.14
C VAL A 28 37.63 4.91 11.59
N ASP A 29 38.28 4.10 12.46
CA ASP A 29 38.52 4.47 13.87
C ASP A 29 39.44 5.68 14.01
N ARG A 30 40.44 5.86 13.12
CA ARG A 30 41.24 7.09 13.06
C ARG A 30 40.40 8.32 12.70
N LYS A 31 39.56 8.21 11.67
CA LYS A 31 38.63 9.28 11.24
C LYS A 31 37.64 9.68 12.34
N VAL A 32 37.19 8.73 13.13
CA VAL A 32 36.31 9.02 14.29
C VAL A 32 37.09 9.71 15.40
N ARG A 33 38.34 9.29 15.68
CA ARG A 33 39.18 9.92 16.71
C ARG A 33 39.63 11.34 16.32
N SER A 34 39.85 11.60 15.02
CA SER A 34 40.18 12.94 14.51
C SER A 34 38.98 13.90 14.47
N GLY A 35 37.76 13.43 14.74
CA GLY A 35 36.53 14.21 14.60
C GLY A 35 36.01 14.40 13.19
N GLU A 36 36.72 13.87 12.17
CA GLU A 36 36.26 13.94 10.77
C GLU A 36 34.99 13.10 10.53
N TRP A 37 34.85 12.00 11.29
CA TRP A 37 33.68 11.16 11.25
C TRP A 37 33.06 11.04 12.64
N ARG A 38 31.75 11.07 12.70
CA ARG A 38 30.98 10.86 13.93
C ARG A 38 30.31 9.48 13.88
N ARG A 39 30.45 8.69 14.94
CA ARG A 39 29.73 7.44 15.08
C ARG A 39 28.27 7.74 15.47
N CYS A 40 27.33 7.48 14.56
CA CYS A 40 25.89 7.60 14.85
C CYS A 40 25.39 6.38 15.61
N TRP A 41 25.76 5.19 15.09
CA TRP A 41 25.39 3.89 15.66
C TRP A 41 26.54 2.90 15.46
N ARG A 42 26.43 1.69 16.04
CA ARG A 42 27.43 0.63 15.79
C ARG A 42 27.50 0.31 14.29
N GLY A 43 28.63 0.56 13.69
CA GLY A 43 28.87 0.33 12.26
C GLY A 43 28.23 1.34 11.31
N VAL A 44 27.68 2.46 11.82
CA VAL A 44 27.13 3.55 11.03
C VAL A 44 27.76 4.87 11.44
N TYR A 45 28.27 5.60 10.47
CA TYR A 45 29.05 6.82 10.65
C TYR A 45 28.47 7.95 9.80
N PHE A 46 28.65 9.16 10.28
CA PHE A 46 28.39 10.38 9.54
C PHE A 46 29.71 11.12 9.34
N VAL A 47 29.95 11.59 8.11
CA VAL A 47 31.12 12.40 7.79
C VAL A 47 30.78 13.84 8.13
N ASP A 48 31.49 14.42 9.11
CA ASP A 48 31.13 15.67 9.79
C ASP A 48 31.65 16.91 9.03
N ASP A 49 31.57 16.85 7.70
CA ASP A 49 31.92 17.94 6.77
C ASP A 49 30.70 18.75 6.28
N ARG A 50 29.54 18.48 6.83
CA ARG A 50 28.24 19.03 6.44
C ARG A 50 27.22 19.00 7.58
N PRO A 51 26.08 19.75 7.50
CA PRO A 51 25.02 19.67 8.48
C PRO A 51 24.40 18.27 8.58
N PHE A 52 24.16 17.81 9.79
CA PHE A 52 23.44 16.57 10.05
C PHE A 52 21.94 16.78 9.87
N THR A 53 21.46 16.59 8.67
CA THR A 53 20.08 16.83 8.27
C THR A 53 19.13 15.72 8.77
N ASP A 54 17.81 15.96 8.66
CA ASP A 54 16.80 14.92 8.88
C ASP A 54 16.99 13.70 7.97
N ALA A 55 17.42 13.91 6.73
CA ALA A 55 17.72 12.81 5.82
C ALA A 55 18.91 11.97 6.30
N ALA A 56 19.95 12.62 6.81
CA ALA A 56 21.08 11.93 7.45
C ALA A 56 20.64 11.15 8.69
N ARG A 57 19.82 11.76 9.55
CA ARG A 57 19.27 11.14 10.77
C ARG A 57 18.46 9.90 10.45
N VAL A 58 17.51 10.01 9.54
CA VAL A 58 16.66 8.89 9.10
C VAL A 58 17.50 7.76 8.50
N ARG A 59 18.41 8.10 7.58
CA ARG A 59 19.30 7.11 6.94
C ARG A 59 20.18 6.40 7.95
N ALA A 60 20.84 7.15 8.84
CA ALA A 60 21.70 6.58 9.87
C ALA A 60 20.93 5.62 10.77
N LEU A 61 19.71 5.99 11.16
CA LEU A 61 18.90 5.17 12.05
C LEU A 61 18.38 3.90 11.33
N VAL A 62 17.88 4.00 10.10
CA VAL A 62 17.44 2.82 9.34
C VAL A 62 18.62 1.87 9.11
N TRP A 63 19.78 2.39 8.68
CA TRP A 63 20.95 1.54 8.44
C TRP A 63 21.54 0.92 9.71
N SER A 64 21.28 1.49 10.89
CA SER A 64 21.72 0.91 12.17
C SER A 64 21.08 -0.46 12.48
N TYR A 65 19.95 -0.76 11.83
CA TYR A 65 19.26 -2.04 11.93
C TYR A 65 19.72 -3.09 10.90
N GLY A 66 20.71 -2.75 10.09
CA GLY A 66 21.30 -3.65 9.10
C GLY A 66 20.78 -3.45 7.68
N ARG A 67 21.32 -4.25 6.76
CA ARG A 67 21.07 -4.09 5.32
C ARG A 67 19.62 -4.36 4.89
N ASP A 68 18.90 -5.18 5.65
CA ASP A 68 17.53 -5.59 5.34
C ASP A 68 16.49 -4.71 6.02
N ALA A 69 16.93 -3.70 6.78
CA ALA A 69 16.06 -2.72 7.39
C ALA A 69 15.43 -1.81 6.34
N VAL A 70 14.17 -1.47 6.55
CA VAL A 70 13.33 -0.69 5.64
C VAL A 70 12.70 0.47 6.43
N GLY A 71 12.90 1.71 5.99
CA GLY A 71 12.13 2.85 6.48
C GLY A 71 10.64 2.64 6.12
N SER A 72 9.73 2.83 7.08
CA SER A 72 8.32 2.48 6.87
C SER A 72 7.37 3.55 7.42
N ALA A 73 6.09 3.40 7.14
CA ALA A 73 5.02 4.25 7.65
C ALA A 73 5.33 5.76 7.52
N LEU A 74 5.30 6.55 8.62
CA LEU A 74 5.50 8.00 8.54
C LEU A 74 6.89 8.39 8.04
N THR A 75 7.91 7.60 8.35
CA THR A 75 9.27 7.82 7.83
C THR A 75 9.33 7.67 6.31
N ALA A 76 8.76 6.59 5.79
CA ALA A 76 8.68 6.39 4.35
C ALA A 76 7.78 7.42 3.67
N ALA A 77 6.67 7.84 4.32
CA ALA A 77 5.79 8.87 3.80
C ALA A 77 6.51 10.22 3.63
N TRP A 78 7.31 10.61 4.61
CA TRP A 78 8.18 11.78 4.47
C TRP A 78 9.23 11.59 3.37
N TRP A 79 9.84 10.40 3.29
CA TRP A 79 10.86 10.09 2.31
C TRP A 79 10.33 10.10 0.86
N HIS A 80 9.07 9.68 0.67
CA HIS A 80 8.38 9.76 -0.63
C HIS A 80 7.76 11.14 -0.91
N GLY A 81 7.79 12.08 0.04
CA GLY A 81 7.19 13.40 -0.14
C GLY A 81 5.68 13.46 0.14
N PHE A 82 5.06 12.40 0.67
CA PHE A 82 3.66 12.41 1.09
C PHE A 82 3.42 13.25 2.35
N SER A 83 4.47 13.48 3.14
CA SER A 83 4.47 14.38 4.29
C SER A 83 5.56 15.44 4.13
N ARG A 84 5.24 16.69 4.50
CA ARG A 84 6.22 17.79 4.53
C ARG A 84 7.15 17.71 5.74
N PHE A 85 6.66 17.12 6.85
CA PHE A 85 7.38 17.10 8.12
C PHE A 85 8.03 15.74 8.32
N CYS A 86 9.34 15.76 8.62
CA CYS A 86 10.06 14.57 9.03
C CYS A 86 9.57 14.14 10.42
N PRO A 87 9.21 12.86 10.61
CA PRO A 87 8.79 12.40 11.91
C PRO A 87 9.95 12.43 12.91
N GLU A 88 9.66 12.80 14.15
CA GLU A 88 10.63 12.74 15.25
C GLU A 88 11.07 11.29 15.51
N ILE A 89 10.09 10.38 15.56
CA ILE A 89 10.33 8.94 15.72
C ILE A 89 10.43 8.29 14.35
N VAL A 90 11.58 7.67 14.07
CA VAL A 90 11.83 6.97 12.81
C VAL A 90 11.20 5.59 12.83
N ASP A 91 10.21 5.35 11.96
CA ASP A 91 9.58 4.05 11.78
C ASP A 91 10.47 3.15 10.92
N VAL A 92 10.84 1.99 11.45
CA VAL A 92 11.68 1.00 10.79
C VAL A 92 11.00 -0.35 10.79
N THR A 93 10.96 -1.00 9.65
CA THR A 93 10.58 -2.41 9.52
C THR A 93 11.84 -3.24 9.32
N VAL A 94 11.94 -4.33 10.10
CA VAL A 94 13.04 -5.30 10.00
C VAL A 94 12.44 -6.71 9.80
N PRO A 95 13.21 -7.68 9.26
CA PRO A 95 12.76 -9.06 9.14
C PRO A 95 12.24 -9.60 10.47
N ARG A 96 11.26 -10.51 10.41
CA ARG A 96 10.59 -11.08 11.59
C ARG A 96 11.58 -11.67 12.60
N ASN A 97 12.65 -12.31 12.11
CA ASN A 97 13.66 -12.98 12.92
C ASN A 97 14.75 -12.04 13.47
N SER A 98 14.62 -10.73 13.28
CA SER A 98 15.60 -9.76 13.81
C SER A 98 15.51 -9.67 15.32
N ASN A 99 16.62 -9.88 16.03
CA ASN A 99 16.71 -9.87 17.50
C ASN A 99 17.34 -8.59 18.08
N GLY A 100 17.63 -7.57 17.24
CA GLY A 100 18.26 -6.33 17.67
C GLY A 100 17.43 -5.53 18.67
N ARG A 101 18.13 -4.79 19.56
CA ARG A 101 17.47 -3.83 20.47
C ARG A 101 16.89 -2.67 19.68
N VAL A 102 15.80 -2.09 20.20
CA VAL A 102 15.24 -0.87 19.67
C VAL A 102 16.15 0.31 20.03
N HIS A 103 16.54 1.08 19.03
CA HIS A 103 17.36 2.28 19.24
C HIS A 103 16.49 3.48 19.67
N PRO A 104 17.00 4.36 20.52
CA PRO A 104 16.32 5.62 20.84
C PRO A 104 15.94 6.40 19.58
N GLY A 105 14.76 7.04 19.58
CA GLY A 105 14.26 7.79 18.44
C GLY A 105 13.70 6.92 17.31
N SER A 106 13.54 5.61 17.52
CA SER A 106 12.94 4.72 16.52
C SER A 106 11.75 3.93 17.06
N ARG A 107 10.90 3.51 16.13
CA ARG A 107 9.84 2.53 16.34
C ARG A 107 10.04 1.38 15.38
N VAL A 108 10.22 0.18 15.90
CA VAL A 108 10.57 -1.01 15.11
C VAL A 108 9.37 -1.93 14.97
N ARG A 109 9.14 -2.38 13.74
CA ARG A 109 8.23 -3.48 13.43
C ARG A 109 9.03 -4.67 12.91
N ARG A 110 8.77 -5.86 13.48
CA ARG A 110 9.37 -7.12 13.03
C ARG A 110 8.37 -7.87 12.17
N ARG A 111 8.61 -7.87 10.87
CA ARG A 111 7.77 -8.57 9.89
C ARG A 111 8.48 -8.72 8.57
N ASP A 112 8.08 -9.72 7.81
CA ASP A 112 8.56 -9.88 6.46
C ASP A 112 7.69 -9.04 5.51
N LEU A 113 8.33 -8.38 4.57
CA LEU A 113 7.70 -7.62 3.49
C LEU A 113 7.82 -8.43 2.19
N ALA A 114 6.78 -8.40 1.36
CA ALA A 114 6.88 -8.89 0.00
C ALA A 114 7.88 -8.03 -0.81
N GLY A 115 8.50 -8.59 -1.84
CA GLY A 115 9.45 -7.86 -2.68
C GLY A 115 8.87 -6.56 -3.23
N ASP A 116 7.63 -6.60 -3.73
CA ASP A 116 6.91 -5.46 -4.28
C ASP A 116 6.53 -4.40 -3.22
N ASP A 117 6.58 -4.76 -1.95
CA ASP A 117 6.30 -3.84 -0.84
C ASP A 117 7.54 -3.04 -0.41
N VAL A 118 8.69 -3.26 -1.05
CA VAL A 118 9.96 -2.57 -0.75
C VAL A 118 10.49 -1.88 -2.00
N ALA A 119 10.90 -0.63 -1.83
CA ALA A 119 11.56 0.15 -2.87
C ALA A 119 12.90 0.69 -2.35
N VAL A 120 13.79 1.04 -3.28
CA VAL A 120 15.00 1.80 -2.98
C VAL A 120 14.81 3.22 -3.52
N SER A 121 14.74 4.19 -2.62
CA SER A 121 14.61 5.60 -2.96
C SER A 121 15.80 6.37 -2.37
N ARG A 122 16.46 7.14 -3.21
CA ARG A 122 17.68 7.89 -2.83
C ARG A 122 18.70 7.03 -2.08
N GLY A 123 18.86 5.75 -2.48
CA GLY A 123 19.77 4.79 -1.87
C GLY A 123 19.37 4.27 -0.47
N LEU A 124 18.17 4.55 -0.01
CA LEU A 124 17.58 3.99 1.22
C LEU A 124 16.47 3.00 0.86
N ARG A 125 16.45 1.86 1.53
CA ARG A 125 15.32 0.93 1.45
C ARG A 125 14.15 1.50 2.26
N VAL A 126 13.03 1.67 1.60
CA VAL A 126 11.77 2.16 2.21
C VAL A 126 10.62 1.27 1.76
N THR A 127 9.51 1.30 2.47
CA THR A 127 8.29 0.66 1.94
C THR A 127 7.92 1.32 0.61
N ALA A 128 7.48 0.53 -0.36
CA ALA A 128 7.00 1.03 -1.65
C ALA A 128 5.88 2.05 -1.45
N ALA A 129 5.78 3.00 -2.37
CA ALA A 129 4.89 4.15 -2.23
C ALA A 129 3.43 3.78 -1.91
N PRO A 130 2.79 2.76 -2.55
CA PRO A 130 1.42 2.37 -2.22
C PRO A 130 1.27 1.82 -0.79
N LEU A 131 2.18 0.96 -0.34
CA LEU A 131 2.17 0.46 1.04
C LEU A 131 2.42 1.57 2.05
N THR A 132 3.35 2.47 1.73
CA THR A 132 3.67 3.63 2.55
C THR A 132 2.45 4.53 2.77
N ALA A 133 1.70 4.83 1.70
CA ALA A 133 0.51 5.66 1.78
C ALA A 133 -0.52 5.07 2.76
N ILE A 134 -0.80 3.77 2.64
CA ILE A 134 -1.73 3.08 3.53
C ILE A 134 -1.24 3.08 4.98
N GLU A 135 0.02 2.69 5.21
CA GLU A 135 0.57 2.58 6.57
C GLU A 135 0.70 3.92 7.29
N ALA A 136 1.00 4.98 6.56
CA ALA A 136 1.08 6.31 7.12
C ALA A 136 -0.31 6.90 7.39
N ALA A 137 -1.25 6.70 6.47
CA ALA A 137 -2.61 7.20 6.60
C ALA A 137 -3.33 6.70 7.88
N VAL A 138 -3.14 5.42 8.24
CA VAL A 138 -3.77 4.84 9.44
C VAL A 138 -3.11 5.29 10.76
N ARG A 139 -2.03 6.06 10.70
CA ARG A 139 -1.26 6.47 11.89
C ARG A 139 -1.50 7.88 12.35
N ILE A 140 -2.10 8.71 11.52
CA ILE A 140 -2.33 10.12 11.85
C ILE A 140 -3.81 10.48 11.72
N ARG A 141 -4.24 11.45 12.49
CA ARG A 141 -5.53 12.11 12.28
C ARG A 141 -5.51 12.80 10.91
N GLY A 142 -6.59 12.62 10.13
CA GLY A 142 -6.67 13.18 8.77
C GLY A 142 -5.78 12.44 7.75
N GLY A 143 -5.56 11.15 7.96
CA GLY A 143 -4.78 10.28 7.07
C GLY A 143 -5.28 10.24 5.62
N ALA A 144 -6.54 10.59 5.37
CA ALA A 144 -7.08 10.78 4.02
C ALA A 144 -6.19 11.70 3.16
N LYS A 145 -5.63 12.76 3.75
CA LYS A 145 -4.71 13.68 3.03
C LYS A 145 -3.44 12.99 2.51
N ILE A 146 -3.00 11.90 3.15
CA ILE A 146 -1.86 11.11 2.65
C ILE A 146 -2.30 10.26 1.47
N VAL A 147 -3.48 9.66 1.55
CA VAL A 147 -4.09 8.91 0.44
C VAL A 147 -4.31 9.83 -0.76
N ASP A 148 -4.93 11.00 -0.55
CA ASP A 148 -5.15 11.99 -1.61
C ASP A 148 -3.83 12.41 -2.28
N ARG A 149 -2.79 12.65 -1.48
CA ARG A 149 -1.48 13.02 -2.00
C ARG A 149 -0.81 11.87 -2.75
N ALA A 150 -1.01 10.64 -2.31
CA ALA A 150 -0.52 9.46 -3.04
C ALA A 150 -1.20 9.35 -4.41
N LEU A 151 -2.53 9.54 -4.46
CA LEU A 151 -3.30 9.55 -5.71
C LEU A 151 -2.88 10.71 -6.64
N GLN A 152 -2.54 11.88 -6.09
CA GLN A 152 -2.00 13.02 -6.86
C GLN A 152 -0.57 12.77 -7.40
N ASN A 153 0.17 11.80 -6.86
CA ASN A 153 1.49 11.40 -7.30
C ASN A 153 1.45 10.09 -8.12
N ASP A 154 0.47 9.97 -9.00
CA ASP A 154 0.32 8.89 -9.99
C ASP A 154 0.18 7.46 -9.40
N ILE A 155 -0.16 7.34 -8.12
CA ILE A 155 -0.53 6.04 -7.55
C ILE A 155 -2.02 5.82 -7.78
N GLU A 156 -2.37 4.77 -8.46
CA GLU A 156 -3.77 4.46 -8.73
C GLU A 156 -4.45 3.85 -7.50
N LEU A 157 -5.74 4.18 -7.30
CA LEU A 157 -6.54 3.65 -6.19
C LEU A 157 -6.58 2.11 -6.19
N ARG A 158 -6.65 1.50 -7.38
CA ARG A 158 -6.57 0.04 -7.55
C ARG A 158 -5.28 -0.57 -6.99
N GLU A 159 -4.16 0.16 -7.10
CA GLU A 159 -2.88 -0.29 -6.58
C GLU A 159 -2.86 -0.24 -5.05
N LEU A 160 -3.42 0.81 -4.47
CA LEU A 160 -3.63 0.90 -3.02
C LEU A 160 -4.49 -0.26 -2.51
N TRP A 161 -5.59 -0.58 -3.19
CA TRP A 161 -6.43 -1.71 -2.84
C TRP A 161 -5.70 -3.05 -2.97
N ARG A 162 -4.96 -3.28 -4.05
CA ARG A 162 -4.15 -4.49 -4.24
C ARG A 162 -3.16 -4.70 -3.10
N VAL A 163 -2.46 -3.64 -2.71
CA VAL A 163 -1.53 -3.66 -1.57
C VAL A 163 -2.25 -3.87 -0.25
N HIS A 164 -3.40 -3.23 -0.03
CA HIS A 164 -4.22 -3.44 1.16
C HIS A 164 -4.64 -4.91 1.31
N LEU A 165 -5.15 -5.52 0.26
CA LEU A 165 -5.59 -6.92 0.26
C LEU A 165 -4.43 -7.88 0.53
N ARG A 166 -3.27 -7.68 -0.11
CA ARG A 166 -2.05 -8.46 0.15
C ARG A 166 -1.57 -8.34 1.60
N ASN A 167 -1.83 -7.21 2.23
CA ASN A 167 -1.45 -6.91 3.61
C ASN A 167 -2.62 -7.02 4.61
N LYS A 168 -3.72 -7.70 4.24
CA LYS A 168 -4.89 -7.92 5.10
C LYS A 168 -4.50 -8.59 6.43
N GLY A 169 -5.16 -8.18 7.52
CA GLY A 169 -4.88 -8.68 8.87
C GLY A 169 -3.71 -8.00 9.60
N ARG A 170 -3.01 -7.05 8.96
CA ARG A 170 -1.98 -6.24 9.62
C ARG A 170 -2.61 -5.09 10.42
N TYR A 171 -1.80 -4.51 11.33
CA TYR A 171 -2.22 -3.35 12.13
C TYR A 171 -2.76 -2.23 11.26
N GLY A 172 -3.93 -1.70 11.62
CA GLY A 172 -4.59 -0.62 10.90
C GLY A 172 -5.37 -1.06 9.64
N SER A 173 -5.44 -2.37 9.36
CA SER A 173 -6.14 -2.88 8.17
C SER A 173 -7.62 -2.44 8.09
N PRO A 174 -8.43 -2.46 9.18
CA PRO A 174 -9.79 -1.93 9.13
C PRO A 174 -9.84 -0.42 8.82
N ALA A 175 -8.99 0.38 9.47
CA ALA A 175 -8.93 1.82 9.22
C ALA A 175 -8.45 2.16 7.80
N ALA A 176 -7.47 1.40 7.27
CA ALA A 176 -7.01 1.52 5.90
C ALA A 176 -8.17 1.30 4.90
N ARG A 177 -8.97 0.27 5.15
CA ARG A 177 -10.13 -0.04 4.33
C ARG A 177 -11.13 1.13 4.29
N ILE A 178 -11.49 1.69 5.45
CA ILE A 178 -12.39 2.85 5.52
C ILE A 178 -11.84 4.04 4.71
N LEU A 179 -10.54 4.32 4.83
CA LEU A 179 -9.91 5.40 4.07
C LEU A 179 -9.93 5.15 2.56
N LEU A 180 -9.68 3.91 2.12
CA LEU A 180 -9.75 3.55 0.71
C LEU A 180 -11.19 3.58 0.17
N GLN A 181 -12.17 3.15 0.96
CA GLN A 181 -13.59 3.27 0.63
C GLN A 181 -14.01 4.73 0.45
N ALA A 182 -13.58 5.62 1.36
CA ALA A 182 -13.87 7.04 1.25
C ALA A 182 -13.23 7.69 0.00
N ALA A 183 -12.04 7.21 -0.43
CA ALA A 183 -11.39 7.66 -1.64
C ALA A 183 -12.06 7.12 -2.92
N ASP A 184 -12.89 6.10 -2.79
CA ASP A 184 -13.51 5.35 -3.89
C ASP A 184 -14.88 5.90 -4.35
N THR A 185 -15.33 7.01 -3.81
CA THR A 185 -16.68 7.57 -4.09
C THR A 185 -16.97 7.87 -5.57
N GLY A 186 -15.99 7.76 -6.46
CA GLY A 186 -16.14 7.88 -7.92
C GLY A 186 -16.02 6.57 -8.71
N SER A 187 -15.52 5.48 -8.11
CA SER A 187 -15.15 4.27 -8.85
C SER A 187 -16.29 3.29 -9.04
N HIS A 188 -17.36 3.37 -8.23
CA HIS A 188 -18.51 2.48 -8.39
C HIS A 188 -19.14 2.65 -9.78
N SER A 189 -19.40 3.90 -10.20
CA SER A 189 -19.93 4.20 -11.53
C SER A 189 -18.93 3.93 -12.67
N GLU A 190 -17.62 3.88 -12.38
CA GLU A 190 -16.61 3.49 -13.35
C GLU A 190 -16.54 1.98 -13.52
N ALA A 191 -16.68 1.22 -12.43
CA ALA A 191 -16.77 -0.24 -12.45
C ALA A 191 -18.00 -0.72 -13.22
N GLU A 192 -19.17 -0.12 -12.99
CA GLU A 192 -20.38 -0.40 -13.75
C GLU A 192 -20.20 -0.12 -15.25
N ARG A 193 -19.61 1.02 -15.60
CA ARG A 193 -19.29 1.36 -17.00
C ARG A 193 -18.29 0.41 -17.62
N LEU A 194 -17.28 -0.04 -16.85
CA LEU A 194 -16.33 -1.04 -17.33
C LEU A 194 -17.02 -2.37 -17.60
N PHE A 195 -17.89 -2.83 -16.68
CA PHE A 195 -18.65 -4.07 -16.88
C PHE A 195 -19.54 -4.01 -18.13
N VAL A 196 -20.26 -2.90 -18.34
CA VAL A 196 -21.06 -2.69 -19.54
C VAL A 196 -20.20 -2.80 -20.80
N ARG A 197 -19.03 -2.16 -20.86
CA ARG A 197 -18.10 -2.31 -21.99
C ARG A 197 -17.65 -3.76 -22.21
N LEU A 198 -17.41 -4.52 -21.15
CA LEU A 198 -17.05 -5.94 -21.25
C LEU A 198 -18.20 -6.77 -21.84
N LEU A 199 -19.46 -6.49 -21.48
CA LEU A 199 -20.63 -7.13 -22.08
C LEU A 199 -20.74 -6.84 -23.57
N GLU A 200 -20.58 -5.58 -23.96
CA GLU A 200 -20.61 -5.14 -25.36
C GLU A 200 -19.51 -5.80 -26.18
N GLN A 201 -18.26 -5.80 -25.68
CA GLN A 201 -17.12 -6.46 -26.34
C GLN A 201 -17.30 -7.97 -26.47
N ALA A 202 -17.95 -8.60 -25.49
CA ALA A 202 -18.27 -10.03 -25.54
C ALA A 202 -19.49 -10.37 -26.36
N GLY A 203 -20.21 -9.39 -26.95
CA GLY A 203 -21.45 -9.58 -27.70
C GLY A 203 -22.61 -10.07 -26.85
N ILE A 204 -22.61 -9.86 -25.55
CA ILE A 204 -23.69 -10.26 -24.63
C ILE A 204 -24.77 -9.18 -24.65
N THR A 205 -25.98 -9.56 -24.90
CA THR A 205 -27.16 -8.67 -25.01
C THR A 205 -28.27 -9.09 -24.07
N GLY A 206 -29.38 -8.34 -24.04
CA GLY A 206 -30.57 -8.68 -23.22
C GLY A 206 -30.50 -8.27 -21.76
N TRP A 207 -29.53 -7.42 -21.40
CA TRP A 207 -29.36 -6.88 -20.07
C TRP A 207 -29.99 -5.48 -19.92
N ARG A 208 -30.25 -5.08 -18.66
CA ARG A 208 -30.66 -3.74 -18.25
C ARG A 208 -29.84 -3.29 -17.04
N THR A 209 -29.43 -2.01 -17.04
CA THR A 209 -28.76 -1.40 -15.88
C THR A 209 -29.75 -0.86 -14.89
N ASN A 210 -29.33 -0.75 -13.63
CA ASN A 210 -30.09 -0.15 -12.52
C ASN A 210 -31.54 -0.69 -12.47
N HIS A 211 -31.68 -2.01 -12.55
CA HIS A 211 -32.99 -2.65 -12.63
C HIS A 211 -33.56 -3.00 -11.25
N PRO A 212 -34.83 -2.64 -10.96
CA PRO A 212 -35.47 -3.01 -9.69
C PRO A 212 -35.81 -4.50 -9.63
N VAL A 213 -35.40 -5.17 -8.54
CA VAL A 213 -35.72 -6.57 -8.23
C VAL A 213 -36.10 -6.65 -6.75
N GLY A 214 -37.32 -7.02 -6.43
CA GLY A 214 -37.78 -7.26 -5.05
C GLY A 214 -37.66 -6.04 -4.11
N GLY A 215 -37.80 -4.84 -4.64
CA GLY A 215 -37.66 -3.60 -3.86
C GLY A 215 -36.20 -3.10 -3.75
N TYR A 216 -35.27 -3.79 -4.37
CA TYR A 216 -33.83 -3.41 -4.45
C TYR A 216 -33.46 -3.10 -5.89
N VAL A 217 -32.46 -2.26 -6.10
CA VAL A 217 -31.94 -1.98 -7.44
C VAL A 217 -30.64 -2.76 -7.60
N VAL A 218 -30.52 -3.54 -8.69
CA VAL A 218 -29.30 -4.26 -9.08
C VAL A 218 -28.60 -3.54 -10.22
N ASP A 219 -27.25 -3.61 -10.27
CA ASP A 219 -26.47 -2.82 -11.22
C ASP A 219 -26.75 -3.26 -12.67
N VAL A 220 -26.81 -4.60 -12.90
CA VAL A 220 -27.19 -5.17 -14.20
C VAL A 220 -28.11 -6.38 -13.99
N ALA A 221 -29.19 -6.47 -14.78
CA ALA A 221 -30.15 -7.57 -14.75
C ALA A 221 -30.35 -8.20 -16.13
N PHE A 222 -30.29 -9.51 -16.19
CA PHE A 222 -30.68 -10.34 -17.34
C PHE A 222 -32.08 -10.93 -17.05
N LEU A 223 -33.11 -10.28 -17.56
CA LEU A 223 -34.50 -10.58 -17.22
C LEU A 223 -34.93 -11.99 -17.65
N ALA A 224 -34.54 -12.41 -18.84
CA ALA A 224 -34.90 -13.74 -19.37
C ALA A 224 -34.31 -14.89 -18.55
N ALA A 225 -33.04 -14.72 -18.12
CA ALA A 225 -32.33 -15.71 -17.32
C ALA A 225 -32.55 -15.54 -15.80
N LYS A 226 -33.20 -14.45 -15.34
CA LYS A 226 -33.28 -14.06 -13.94
C LYS A 226 -31.91 -14.02 -13.25
N VAL A 227 -30.92 -13.45 -13.92
CA VAL A 227 -29.58 -13.24 -13.35
C VAL A 227 -29.43 -11.76 -13.00
N ALA A 228 -29.13 -11.47 -11.76
CA ALA A 228 -28.79 -10.16 -11.23
C ALA A 228 -27.27 -10.08 -11.04
N VAL A 229 -26.64 -9.04 -11.54
CA VAL A 229 -25.23 -8.80 -11.34
C VAL A 229 -25.06 -7.55 -10.48
N GLU A 230 -24.28 -7.66 -9.45
CA GLU A 230 -23.84 -6.57 -8.58
C GLU A 230 -22.35 -6.35 -8.78
N ILE A 231 -21.97 -5.12 -9.02
CA ILE A 231 -20.58 -4.70 -9.18
C ILE A 231 -20.15 -4.08 -7.87
N ASP A 232 -19.50 -4.88 -7.04
CA ASP A 232 -18.91 -4.37 -5.83
C ASP A 232 -17.73 -3.48 -6.23
N GLY A 233 -17.76 -2.20 -5.80
CA GLY A 233 -16.62 -1.30 -5.88
C GLY A 233 -15.38 -1.99 -5.27
N LEU A 234 -14.23 -1.33 -5.29
CA LEU A 234 -13.01 -1.86 -4.69
C LEU A 234 -13.15 -2.24 -3.20
N ALA A 235 -14.25 -1.82 -2.59
CA ALA A 235 -14.58 -1.97 -1.18
C ALA A 235 -15.46 -3.19 -0.90
N PHE A 236 -14.89 -4.24 -0.36
CA PHE A 236 -15.68 -5.28 0.31
C PHE A 236 -16.26 -4.73 1.62
N HIS A 237 -17.58 -4.65 1.74
CA HIS A 237 -18.27 -4.36 2.99
C HIS A 237 -18.08 -5.49 4.00
N SER A 238 -17.53 -5.21 5.17
CA SER A 238 -17.37 -6.18 6.25
C SER A 238 -17.67 -5.61 7.64
N ASP A 239 -18.48 -4.56 7.72
CA ASP A 239 -19.09 -4.21 8.99
C ASP A 239 -20.26 -5.15 9.25
N SER A 240 -20.41 -5.63 10.47
CA SER A 240 -21.40 -6.65 10.84
C SER A 240 -22.84 -6.23 10.52
N GLU A 241 -23.15 -4.94 10.59
CA GLU A 241 -24.48 -4.42 10.27
C GLU A 241 -24.72 -4.33 8.76
N ASP A 242 -23.75 -3.88 8.00
CA ASP A 242 -23.83 -3.82 6.54
C ASP A 242 -23.85 -5.23 5.92
N PHE A 243 -23.11 -6.16 6.54
CA PHE A 243 -23.13 -7.57 6.17
C PHE A 243 -24.51 -8.22 6.42
N GLN A 244 -25.21 -7.86 7.49
CA GLN A 244 -26.57 -8.35 7.73
C GLN A 244 -27.58 -7.78 6.75
N LYS A 245 -27.52 -6.49 6.47
CA LYS A 245 -28.38 -5.83 5.47
C LYS A 245 -28.16 -6.43 4.07
N ASP A 246 -26.92 -6.69 3.72
CA ASP A 246 -26.54 -7.28 2.43
C ASP A 246 -27.06 -8.72 2.30
N ARG A 247 -27.00 -9.53 3.36
CA ARG A 247 -27.60 -10.87 3.38
C ARG A 247 -29.12 -10.84 3.24
N VAL A 248 -29.80 -9.93 3.93
CA VAL A 248 -31.25 -9.76 3.81
C VAL A 248 -31.62 -9.40 2.37
N ARG A 249 -30.90 -8.46 1.76
CA ARG A 249 -31.07 -8.08 0.36
C ARG A 249 -30.85 -9.26 -0.58
N GLN A 250 -29.75 -9.97 -0.44
CA GLN A 250 -29.43 -11.12 -1.28
C GLN A 250 -30.48 -12.23 -1.16
N ASN A 251 -30.90 -12.54 0.07
CA ASN A 251 -31.96 -13.54 0.30
C ASN A 251 -33.28 -13.14 -0.35
N ALA A 252 -33.67 -11.86 -0.25
CA ALA A 252 -34.90 -11.36 -0.85
C ALA A 252 -34.86 -11.53 -2.39
N ILE A 253 -33.76 -11.18 -3.03
CA ILE A 253 -33.59 -11.31 -4.48
C ILE A 253 -33.57 -12.80 -4.89
N THR A 254 -32.88 -13.66 -4.12
CA THR A 254 -32.80 -15.10 -4.39
C THR A 254 -34.17 -15.78 -4.22
N LEU A 255 -34.96 -15.41 -3.22
CA LEU A 255 -36.32 -15.95 -3.01
C LEU A 255 -37.29 -15.63 -4.17
N LEU A 256 -37.01 -14.59 -4.95
CA LEU A 256 -37.74 -14.27 -6.17
C LEU A 256 -37.29 -15.10 -7.38
N GLY A 257 -36.40 -16.06 -7.16
CA GLY A 257 -35.86 -16.95 -8.19
C GLY A 257 -34.75 -16.33 -9.03
N TRP A 258 -34.11 -15.26 -8.54
CA TRP A 258 -32.97 -14.65 -9.22
C TRP A 258 -31.66 -15.24 -8.71
N GLN A 259 -30.76 -15.56 -9.65
CA GLN A 259 -29.37 -15.83 -9.32
C GLN A 259 -28.61 -14.51 -9.20
N VAL A 260 -27.89 -14.33 -8.08
CA VAL A 260 -27.07 -13.13 -7.85
C VAL A 260 -25.62 -13.45 -8.11
N LEU A 261 -25.00 -12.74 -9.04
CA LEU A 261 -23.55 -12.77 -9.29
C LEU A 261 -22.96 -11.47 -8.77
N ARG A 262 -21.78 -11.57 -8.14
CA ARG A 262 -21.02 -10.42 -7.67
C ARG A 262 -19.63 -10.42 -8.26
N PHE A 263 -19.24 -9.29 -8.81
CA PHE A 263 -17.92 -9.07 -9.33
C PHE A 263 -17.31 -7.82 -8.73
N THR A 264 -16.06 -7.92 -8.34
CA THR A 264 -15.31 -6.77 -7.84
C THR A 264 -14.63 -6.04 -9.00
N TRP A 265 -14.23 -4.79 -8.78
CA TRP A 265 -13.37 -4.07 -9.72
C TRP A 265 -12.15 -4.90 -10.15
N LEU A 266 -11.54 -5.63 -9.20
CA LEU A 266 -10.38 -6.48 -9.48
C LEU A 266 -10.73 -7.62 -10.45
N ASP A 267 -11.92 -8.24 -10.31
CA ASP A 267 -12.38 -9.26 -11.24
C ASP A 267 -12.53 -8.69 -12.66
N LEU A 268 -13.07 -7.48 -12.79
CA LEU A 268 -13.28 -6.81 -14.06
C LEU A 268 -11.98 -6.40 -14.77
N THR A 269 -10.95 -6.05 -14.00
CA THR A 269 -9.68 -5.54 -14.55
C THR A 269 -8.62 -6.61 -14.75
N GLU A 270 -8.51 -7.57 -13.82
CA GLU A 270 -7.46 -8.59 -13.84
C GLU A 270 -7.93 -9.92 -14.45
N TYR A 271 -9.25 -10.19 -14.42
CA TYR A 271 -9.81 -11.48 -14.85
C TYR A 271 -11.07 -11.32 -15.70
N PRO A 272 -11.10 -10.40 -16.70
CA PRO A 272 -12.32 -10.12 -17.49
C PRO A 272 -12.86 -11.37 -18.21
N ASP A 273 -11.99 -12.21 -18.75
CA ASP A 273 -12.42 -13.45 -19.43
C ASP A 273 -13.12 -14.43 -18.50
N ARG A 274 -12.67 -14.50 -17.24
CA ARG A 274 -13.32 -15.32 -16.22
C ARG A 274 -14.70 -14.77 -15.86
N VAL A 275 -14.85 -13.46 -15.74
CA VAL A 275 -16.13 -12.79 -15.49
C VAL A 275 -17.12 -13.12 -16.60
N ILE A 276 -16.71 -12.97 -17.87
CA ILE A 276 -17.54 -13.26 -19.02
C ILE A 276 -17.90 -14.76 -19.10
N ALA A 277 -16.98 -15.67 -18.80
CA ALA A 277 -17.24 -17.11 -18.78
C ALA A 277 -18.29 -17.49 -17.72
N VAL A 278 -18.15 -16.97 -16.48
CA VAL A 278 -19.11 -17.20 -15.39
C VAL A 278 -20.50 -16.66 -15.79
N LEU A 279 -20.53 -15.46 -16.35
CA LEU A 279 -21.77 -14.84 -16.76
C LEU A 279 -22.48 -15.63 -17.88
N ARG A 280 -21.74 -16.05 -18.92
CA ARG A 280 -22.30 -16.89 -20.00
C ARG A 280 -22.91 -18.17 -19.46
N THR A 281 -22.25 -18.83 -18.51
CA THR A 281 -22.80 -20.04 -17.88
C THR A 281 -24.10 -19.72 -17.16
N ALA A 282 -24.18 -18.63 -16.43
CA ALA A 282 -25.37 -18.26 -15.67
C ALA A 282 -26.57 -17.86 -16.54
N ILE A 283 -26.33 -17.13 -17.65
CA ILE A 283 -27.44 -16.70 -18.55
C ILE A 283 -27.90 -17.78 -19.55
N SER A 284 -27.12 -18.87 -19.68
CA SER A 284 -27.46 -20.00 -20.55
C SER A 284 -28.12 -21.16 -19.81
N ALA A 285 -28.18 -21.09 -18.47
CA ALA A 285 -28.78 -22.11 -17.61
C ALA A 285 -30.29 -21.87 -17.48
#